data_7274ded2746243b0ecfa2d60a218235b
#
_entry.id   7274ded2746243b0ecfa2d60a218235b
#
_cell.length_a   1.000
_cell.length_b   1.000
_cell.length_c   1.000
_cell.angle_alpha   90.00
_cell.angle_beta   90.00
_cell.angle_gamma   90.00
#
_symmetry.space_group_name_H-M   'P 1'
#
loop_
_entity.id
_entity.type
_entity.pdbx_description
1 polymer ?
#
loop_
_entity_poly.entity_id
_entity_poly.type
_entity_poly.pdbx_seq_one_letter_code
_entity_poly.pdbx_strand_id
1 'polypeptide(L)'
;MPNTLRRRLIGSLVYGAAATPVVVPWPAAAETLSIEVWTGPSCSCCHDWIKHLQANGFDVTSHDGGNGEARARLGMPVRYGSCHSAEIAGYAIEGHVPAREIHRLLEERPDAIGLSVPAMPRGSPGMDGPAYGGVLDPYDVLLVACEGDAHVYQSYR
;
A
#
# COMPACT_ATOMS: atom_id res chain seq x y z
N MET A 1 13.85 -2.16 -95.13
CA MET A 1 14.75 -1.90 -94.01
C MET A 1 13.89 -1.45 -92.83
N PRO A 2 13.67 -2.25 -91.81
CA PRO A 2 12.73 -1.90 -90.67
C PRO A 2 13.48 -1.24 -89.52
N ASN A 3 12.93 -0.17 -89.07
CA ASN A 3 13.42 0.68 -88.01
C ASN A 3 12.85 0.18 -86.67
N THR A 4 13.60 -0.33 -85.74
CA THR A 4 13.23 -0.86 -84.48
C THR A 4 13.20 0.27 -83.40
N LEU A 5 12.03 0.77 -83.02
CA LEU A 5 11.84 1.66 -81.87
C LEU A 5 12.03 0.89 -80.57
N ARG A 6 13.05 1.21 -79.78
CA ARG A 6 13.25 0.75 -78.44
C ARG A 6 12.33 1.56 -77.49
N ARG A 7 11.26 0.92 -77.01
CA ARG A 7 10.45 1.44 -75.87
C ARG A 7 11.23 1.26 -74.57
N ARG A 8 11.64 2.37 -73.97
CA ARG A 8 12.17 2.38 -72.60
C ARG A 8 10.96 2.38 -71.62
N LEU A 9 10.85 1.29 -70.86
CA LEU A 9 9.91 1.20 -69.74
C LEU A 9 10.55 1.91 -68.56
N ILE A 10 9.98 3.03 -68.11
CA ILE A 10 10.34 3.74 -66.89
C ILE A 10 9.54 3.08 -65.77
N GLY A 11 10.21 2.23 -64.96
CA GLY A 11 9.61 1.65 -63.75
C GLY A 11 9.57 2.70 -62.64
N SER A 12 8.39 3.16 -62.29
CA SER A 12 8.18 4.01 -61.13
C SER A 12 8.21 3.16 -59.87
N LEU A 13 9.27 3.29 -59.02
CA LEU A 13 9.30 2.75 -57.68
C LEU A 13 8.42 3.62 -56.79
N VAL A 14 7.28 3.07 -56.38
CA VAL A 14 6.45 3.65 -55.32
C VAL A 14 7.02 3.23 -53.97
N TYR A 15 7.69 4.15 -53.25
CA TYR A 15 8.10 3.96 -51.89
C TYR A 15 6.85 4.10 -51.00
N GLY A 16 6.31 2.98 -50.55
CA GLY A 16 5.28 2.94 -49.53
C GLY A 16 5.88 3.24 -48.14
N ALA A 17 5.65 4.44 -47.60
CA ALA A 17 6.01 4.76 -46.24
C ALA A 17 5.08 3.97 -45.29
N ALA A 18 5.60 2.93 -44.67
CA ALA A 18 4.92 2.22 -43.61
C ALA A 18 4.88 3.11 -42.34
N ALA A 19 3.73 3.74 -42.06
CA ALA A 19 3.50 4.44 -40.80
C ALA A 19 3.39 3.41 -39.66
N THR A 20 4.44 3.29 -38.83
CA THR A 20 4.36 2.50 -37.59
C THR A 20 3.47 3.24 -36.58
N PRO A 21 2.45 2.58 -36.01
CA PRO A 21 1.64 3.22 -34.97
C PRO A 21 2.50 3.49 -33.73
N VAL A 22 2.61 4.75 -33.32
CA VAL A 22 3.20 5.14 -32.05
C VAL A 22 2.19 4.77 -30.95
N VAL A 23 2.45 3.69 -30.24
CA VAL A 23 1.69 3.34 -29.02
C VAL A 23 2.13 4.29 -27.92
N VAL A 24 1.31 5.32 -27.65
CA VAL A 24 1.52 6.21 -26.50
C VAL A 24 1.05 5.44 -25.27
N PRO A 25 1.93 5.15 -24.28
CA PRO A 25 1.50 4.50 -23.05
C PRO A 25 0.53 5.43 -22.32
N TRP A 26 -0.69 4.94 -22.10
CA TRP A 26 -1.68 5.61 -21.25
C TRP A 26 -1.16 5.54 -19.81
N PRO A 27 -1.13 6.66 -19.06
CA PRO A 27 -0.74 6.59 -17.66
C PRO A 27 -1.72 5.64 -16.96
N ALA A 28 -1.20 4.54 -16.40
CA ALA A 28 -1.97 3.68 -15.52
C ALA A 28 -2.44 4.55 -14.35
N ALA A 29 -3.75 4.66 -14.15
CA ALA A 29 -4.29 5.29 -12.96
C ALA A 29 -3.69 4.53 -11.76
N ALA A 30 -3.05 5.24 -10.84
CA ALA A 30 -2.57 4.65 -9.61
C ALA A 30 -3.79 4.01 -8.91
N GLU A 31 -3.78 2.69 -8.74
CA GLU A 31 -4.83 2.01 -7.99
C GLU A 31 -4.83 2.58 -6.58
N THR A 32 -5.96 3.18 -6.18
CA THR A 32 -6.13 3.69 -4.82
C THR A 32 -6.19 2.50 -3.88
N LEU A 33 -5.27 2.43 -2.92
CA LEU A 33 -5.20 1.35 -1.94
C LEU A 33 -6.29 1.57 -0.89
N SER A 34 -7.40 0.81 -0.99
CA SER A 34 -8.50 0.88 -0.03
C SER A 34 -8.18 0.08 1.23
N ILE A 35 -8.36 0.69 2.40
CA ILE A 35 -8.16 0.09 3.71
C ILE A 35 -9.36 0.37 4.63
N GLU A 36 -9.85 -0.66 5.31
CA GLU A 36 -10.90 -0.53 6.34
C GLU A 36 -10.28 -0.51 7.73
N VAL A 37 -10.73 0.42 8.59
CA VAL A 37 -10.17 0.66 9.92
C VAL A 37 -11.26 0.60 10.98
N TRP A 38 -11.08 -0.20 12.02
CA TRP A 38 -11.95 -0.30 13.21
C TRP A 38 -11.24 0.30 14.40
N THR A 39 -11.85 1.33 15.00
CA THR A 39 -11.28 2.10 16.11
C THR A 39 -12.33 2.38 17.18
N GLY A 40 -11.91 2.78 18.37
CA GLY A 40 -12.80 3.31 19.39
C GLY A 40 -13.24 4.74 19.08
N PRO A 41 -14.46 5.15 19.49
CA PRO A 41 -15.04 6.45 19.12
C PRO A 41 -14.28 7.67 19.66
N SER A 42 -13.40 7.48 20.65
CA SER A 42 -12.63 8.56 21.30
C SER A 42 -11.13 8.44 21.08
N CYS A 43 -10.69 7.62 20.13
CA CYS A 43 -9.28 7.37 19.90
C CYS A 43 -8.65 8.45 19.02
N SER A 44 -8.15 9.55 19.60
CA SER A 44 -7.53 10.65 18.85
C SER A 44 -6.29 10.22 18.07
N CYS A 45 -5.42 9.40 18.65
CA CYS A 45 -4.23 8.88 17.97
C CYS A 45 -4.58 7.98 16.77
N CYS A 46 -5.71 7.25 16.85
CA CYS A 46 -6.19 6.45 15.72
C CYS A 46 -6.61 7.35 14.55
N HIS A 47 -7.30 8.46 14.81
CA HIS A 47 -7.68 9.43 13.79
C HIS A 47 -6.44 10.10 13.17
N ASP A 48 -5.38 10.36 13.93
CA ASP A 48 -4.15 10.92 13.41
C ASP A 48 -3.38 9.89 12.58
N TRP A 49 -3.42 8.59 12.94
CA TRP A 49 -2.91 7.51 12.11
C TRP A 49 -3.70 7.37 10.79
N ILE A 50 -5.03 7.50 10.81
CA ILE A 50 -5.85 7.53 9.59
C ILE A 50 -5.41 8.67 8.66
N LYS A 51 -5.18 9.89 9.18
CA LYS A 51 -4.66 11.02 8.39
C LYS A 51 -3.28 10.71 7.79
N HIS A 52 -2.41 10.03 8.56
CA HIS A 52 -1.12 9.58 8.07
C HIS A 52 -1.29 8.63 6.87
N LEU A 53 -2.20 7.66 6.93
CA LEU A 53 -2.48 6.77 5.82
C LEU A 53 -3.00 7.52 4.58
N GLN A 54 -3.98 8.41 4.77
CA GLN A 54 -4.54 9.23 3.69
C GLN A 54 -3.47 10.10 3.00
N ALA A 55 -2.56 10.69 3.78
CA ALA A 55 -1.43 11.46 3.26
C ALA A 55 -0.43 10.60 2.47
N ASN A 56 -0.45 9.28 2.66
CA ASN A 56 0.42 8.31 1.98
C ASN A 56 -0.32 7.47 0.92
N GLY A 57 -1.45 7.96 0.41
CA GLY A 57 -2.12 7.40 -0.77
C GLY A 57 -3.13 6.28 -0.48
N PHE A 58 -3.54 6.10 0.77
CA PHE A 58 -4.60 5.14 1.12
C PHE A 58 -5.98 5.83 1.11
N ASP A 59 -6.98 5.13 0.58
CA ASP A 59 -8.39 5.46 0.72
C ASP A 59 -8.95 4.74 1.94
N VAL A 60 -9.28 5.50 2.99
CA VAL A 60 -9.59 4.95 4.31
C VAL A 60 -11.07 5.01 4.61
N THR A 61 -11.70 3.86 4.85
CA THR A 61 -13.03 3.73 5.44
C THR A 61 -12.89 3.40 6.92
N SER A 62 -13.49 4.20 7.82
CA SER A 62 -13.37 4.01 9.26
C SER A 62 -14.71 3.65 9.94
N HIS A 63 -14.62 2.80 10.97
CA HIS A 63 -15.74 2.32 11.78
C HIS A 63 -15.47 2.55 13.28
N ASP A 64 -16.34 3.31 13.95
CA ASP A 64 -16.15 3.77 15.33
C ASP A 64 -16.86 2.86 16.35
N GLY A 65 -16.76 1.56 16.20
CA GLY A 65 -17.42 0.57 17.07
C GLY A 65 -16.49 -0.20 18.03
N GLY A 66 -15.20 0.15 18.04
CA GLY A 66 -14.15 -0.64 18.68
C GLY A 66 -13.59 -1.68 17.73
N ASN A 67 -12.42 -2.22 18.05
CA ASN A 67 -11.66 -3.09 17.14
C ASN A 67 -11.59 -4.57 17.55
N GLY A 68 -12.21 -4.94 18.69
CA GLY A 68 -12.08 -6.32 19.21
C GLY A 68 -12.63 -7.39 18.29
N GLU A 69 -13.82 -7.16 17.70
CA GLU A 69 -14.44 -8.09 16.74
C GLU A 69 -13.64 -8.15 15.43
N ALA A 70 -13.19 -7.01 14.92
CA ALA A 70 -12.38 -6.95 13.71
C ALA A 70 -11.05 -7.69 13.90
N ARG A 71 -10.34 -7.46 15.01
CA ARG A 71 -9.11 -8.18 15.37
C ARG A 71 -9.32 -9.69 15.39
N ALA A 72 -10.40 -10.16 16.02
CA ALA A 72 -10.73 -11.58 16.11
C ALA A 72 -11.02 -12.17 14.71
N ARG A 73 -11.83 -11.47 13.90
CA ARG A 73 -12.16 -11.88 12.54
C ARG A 73 -10.93 -11.98 11.65
N LEU A 74 -10.00 -11.04 11.78
CA LEU A 74 -8.76 -11.00 11.01
C LEU A 74 -7.69 -11.99 11.53
N GLY A 75 -7.97 -12.72 12.61
CA GLY A 75 -7.06 -13.71 13.17
C GLY A 75 -5.84 -13.12 13.90
N MET A 76 -5.82 -11.81 14.17
CA MET A 76 -4.70 -11.17 14.87
C MET A 76 -4.70 -11.55 16.35
N PRO A 77 -3.64 -12.23 16.86
CA PRO A 77 -3.59 -12.64 18.27
C PRO A 77 -3.62 -11.44 19.21
N VAL A 78 -4.39 -11.56 20.30
CA VAL A 78 -4.59 -10.49 21.30
C VAL A 78 -3.27 -9.98 21.89
N ARG A 79 -2.24 -10.82 22.00
CA ARG A 79 -0.93 -10.41 22.51
C ARG A 79 -0.21 -9.36 21.65
N TYR A 80 -0.60 -9.23 20.38
CA TYR A 80 -0.11 -8.19 19.46
C TYR A 80 -1.10 -7.04 19.30
N GLY A 81 -2.16 -7.00 20.13
CA GLY A 81 -3.22 -6.03 20.07
C GLY A 81 -2.79 -4.59 20.35
N SER A 82 -3.49 -3.65 19.72
CA SER A 82 -3.34 -2.20 19.92
C SER A 82 -4.70 -1.51 19.92
N CYS A 83 -4.74 -0.19 19.75
CA CYS A 83 -5.96 0.64 19.88
C CYS A 83 -6.87 0.60 18.65
N HIS A 84 -6.40 0.12 17.52
CA HIS A 84 -7.18 -0.07 16.29
C HIS A 84 -6.69 -1.28 15.50
N SER A 85 -7.57 -1.82 14.67
CA SER A 85 -7.27 -2.86 13.69
C SER A 85 -7.71 -2.40 12.32
N ALA A 86 -7.00 -2.79 11.28
CA ALA A 86 -7.39 -2.50 9.91
C ALA A 86 -7.21 -3.72 9.01
N GLU A 87 -7.88 -3.67 7.85
CA GLU A 87 -7.79 -4.71 6.81
C GLU A 87 -7.45 -4.08 5.47
N ILE A 88 -6.44 -4.64 4.80
CA ILE A 88 -6.08 -4.27 3.44
C ILE A 88 -5.60 -5.50 2.65
N ALA A 89 -6.20 -5.74 1.50
CA ALA A 89 -5.85 -6.86 0.62
C ALA A 89 -5.77 -8.22 1.33
N GLY A 90 -6.59 -8.43 2.37
CA GLY A 90 -6.65 -9.65 3.19
C GLY A 90 -5.64 -9.68 4.34
N TYR A 91 -4.78 -8.68 4.51
CA TYR A 91 -3.88 -8.55 5.65
C TYR A 91 -4.51 -7.76 6.80
N ALA A 92 -4.26 -8.22 8.02
CA ALA A 92 -4.54 -7.46 9.23
C ALA A 92 -3.42 -6.45 9.50
N ILE A 93 -3.79 -5.21 9.80
CA ILE A 93 -2.87 -4.18 10.28
C ILE A 93 -3.33 -3.77 11.67
N GLU A 94 -2.47 -3.95 12.65
CA GLU A 94 -2.79 -3.71 14.05
C GLU A 94 -1.94 -2.58 14.63
N GLY A 95 -2.59 -1.53 15.11
CA GLY A 95 -1.93 -0.38 15.72
C GLY A 95 -1.19 0.53 14.72
N HIS A 96 -0.26 1.31 15.24
CA HIS A 96 0.38 2.45 14.58
C HIS A 96 1.48 2.04 13.58
N VAL A 97 1.14 1.10 12.67
CA VAL A 97 2.06 0.65 11.60
C VAL A 97 2.28 1.78 10.61
N PRO A 98 3.54 2.16 10.31
CA PRO A 98 3.81 3.19 9.31
C PRO A 98 3.33 2.80 7.91
N ALA A 99 2.81 3.75 7.16
CA ALA A 99 2.31 3.57 5.79
C ALA A 99 3.35 2.89 4.88
N ARG A 100 4.64 3.23 5.04
CA ARG A 100 5.75 2.63 4.30
C ARG A 100 5.81 1.12 4.47
N GLU A 101 5.59 0.63 5.69
CA GLU A 101 5.64 -0.81 5.97
C GLU A 101 4.40 -1.53 5.42
N ILE A 102 3.25 -0.84 5.35
CA ILE A 102 2.05 -1.38 4.69
C ILE A 102 2.28 -1.47 3.18
N HIS A 103 2.85 -0.44 2.53
CA HIS A 103 3.22 -0.52 1.12
C HIS A 103 4.18 -1.68 0.84
N ARG A 104 5.23 -1.83 1.67
CA ARG A 104 6.18 -2.93 1.58
C ARG A 104 5.52 -4.30 1.73
N LEU A 105 4.58 -4.45 2.68
CA LEU A 105 3.80 -5.69 2.86
C LEU A 105 3.02 -6.05 1.58
N LEU A 106 2.38 -5.05 0.96
CA LEU A 106 1.60 -5.25 -0.27
C LEU A 106 2.47 -5.58 -1.49
N GLU A 107 3.71 -5.13 -1.51
CA GLU A 107 4.69 -5.47 -2.56
C GLU A 107 5.27 -6.88 -2.35
N GLU A 108 5.69 -7.21 -1.13
CA GLU A 108 6.32 -8.49 -0.78
C GLU A 108 5.33 -9.66 -0.74
N ARG A 109 4.08 -9.40 -0.36
CA ARG A 109 2.99 -10.38 -0.26
C ARG A 109 3.36 -11.66 0.50
N PRO A 110 3.93 -11.57 1.70
CA PRO A 110 4.28 -12.75 2.48
C PRO A 110 3.03 -13.55 2.89
N ASP A 111 3.19 -14.85 3.11
CA ASP A 111 2.16 -15.68 3.73
C ASP A 111 2.11 -15.41 5.24
N ALA A 112 1.22 -14.51 5.64
CA ALA A 112 1.13 -13.98 7.00
C ALA A 112 -0.29 -13.47 7.31
N ILE A 113 -0.62 -13.37 8.60
CA ILE A 113 -1.82 -12.65 9.05
C ILE A 113 -1.71 -11.17 8.72
N GLY A 114 -0.53 -10.56 8.95
CA GLY A 114 -0.30 -9.15 8.69
C GLY A 114 0.76 -8.51 9.56
N LEU A 115 0.65 -7.19 9.79
CA LEU A 115 1.61 -6.40 10.58
C LEU A 115 1.00 -5.93 11.89
N SER A 116 1.85 -5.80 12.91
CA SER A 116 1.46 -5.21 14.19
C SER A 116 2.55 -4.29 14.75
N VAL A 117 2.10 -3.16 15.32
CA VAL A 117 2.83 -2.37 16.30
C VAL A 117 2.05 -2.49 17.60
N PRO A 118 2.43 -3.41 18.51
CA PRO A 118 1.75 -3.58 19.78
C PRO A 118 1.86 -2.32 20.65
N ALA A 119 0.87 -2.08 21.50
CA ALA A 119 0.76 -0.88 22.32
C ALA A 119 0.64 0.41 21.48
N MET A 120 1.20 1.51 21.96
CA MET A 120 1.12 2.85 21.34
C MET A 120 2.41 3.60 21.59
N PRO A 121 3.53 3.19 20.95
CA PRO A 121 4.82 3.83 21.17
C PRO A 121 4.81 5.28 20.64
N ARG A 122 5.31 6.23 21.46
CA ARG A 122 5.43 7.63 21.04
C ARG A 122 6.46 7.72 19.90
N GLY A 123 6.16 8.57 18.93
CA GLY A 123 6.96 8.70 17.71
C GLY A 123 6.51 7.75 16.57
N SER A 124 5.62 6.78 16.84
CA SER A 124 4.93 6.09 15.75
C SER A 124 3.88 7.01 15.10
N PRO A 125 3.51 6.78 13.84
CA PRO A 125 2.52 7.62 13.14
C PRO A 125 1.21 7.76 13.92
N GLY A 126 0.76 9.00 14.16
CA GLY A 126 -0.39 9.32 15.01
C GLY A 126 -0.07 9.43 16.50
N MET A 127 1.16 9.04 16.91
CA MET A 127 1.72 9.24 18.25
C MET A 127 2.97 10.15 18.20
N ASP A 128 3.15 10.90 17.13
CA ASP A 128 4.28 11.78 16.81
C ASP A 128 3.94 13.28 16.85
N GLY A 129 2.69 13.61 17.16
CA GLY A 129 2.21 14.98 17.23
C GLY A 129 2.71 15.76 18.47
N PRO A 130 2.44 17.09 18.53
CA PRO A 130 2.89 17.97 19.63
C PRO A 130 2.43 17.52 21.01
N ALA A 131 1.29 16.83 21.11
CA ALA A 131 0.76 16.29 22.38
C ALA A 131 1.69 15.27 23.03
N TYR A 132 2.60 14.66 22.28
CA TYR A 132 3.55 13.64 22.76
C TYR A 132 4.95 14.20 23.05
N GLY A 133 5.11 15.53 22.97
CA GLY A 133 6.32 16.26 23.40
C GLY A 133 7.59 15.95 22.62
N GLY A 134 7.48 15.40 21.39
CA GLY A 134 8.62 15.03 20.57
C GLY A 134 9.42 13.84 21.09
N VAL A 135 8.87 13.08 22.02
CA VAL A 135 9.50 11.86 22.55
C VAL A 135 9.39 10.74 21.51
N LEU A 136 10.50 10.02 21.30
CA LEU A 136 10.59 8.88 20.41
C LEU A 136 10.90 7.63 21.24
N ASP A 137 9.93 6.75 21.38
CA ASP A 137 10.16 5.42 21.98
C ASP A 137 10.67 4.46 20.88
N PRO A 138 11.65 3.64 21.14
CA PRO A 138 12.03 2.58 20.20
C PRO A 138 10.89 1.56 20.08
N TYR A 139 10.58 1.12 18.86
CA TYR A 139 9.56 0.10 18.63
C TYR A 139 9.89 -0.76 17.42
N ASP A 140 9.23 -1.91 17.36
CA ASP A 140 9.31 -2.82 16.24
C ASP A 140 7.94 -2.94 15.55
N VAL A 141 7.96 -2.97 14.23
CA VAL A 141 6.87 -3.50 13.43
C VAL A 141 7.07 -4.99 13.32
N LEU A 142 6.07 -5.76 13.70
CA LEU A 142 6.10 -7.22 13.70
C LEU A 142 5.35 -7.75 12.49
N LEU A 143 5.90 -8.75 11.79
CA LEU A 143 5.15 -9.61 10.85
C LEU A 143 4.61 -10.79 11.65
N VAL A 144 3.29 -10.95 11.64
CA VAL A 144 2.59 -12.02 12.35
C VAL A 144 2.28 -13.14 11.36
N ALA A 145 2.90 -14.30 11.54
CA ALA A 145 2.73 -15.48 10.70
C ALA A 145 1.34 -16.13 10.90
N CYS A 146 0.91 -16.96 9.96
CA CYS A 146 -0.39 -17.65 10.00
C CYS A 146 -0.54 -18.54 11.23
N GLU A 147 0.55 -19.12 11.76
CA GLU A 147 0.57 -19.91 13.00
C GLU A 147 0.41 -19.06 14.26
N GLY A 148 0.43 -17.73 14.09
CA GLY A 148 0.27 -16.76 15.17
C GLY A 148 1.56 -16.33 15.85
N ASP A 149 2.72 -16.84 15.49
CA ASP A 149 4.01 -16.33 15.94
C ASP A 149 4.39 -15.06 15.16
N ALA A 150 5.31 -14.24 15.72
CA ALA A 150 5.74 -13.03 15.07
C ALA A 150 7.24 -12.85 15.09
N HIS A 151 7.77 -12.18 14.08
CA HIS A 151 9.16 -11.75 14.01
C HIS A 151 9.26 -10.27 13.62
N VAL A 152 10.40 -9.67 13.91
CA VAL A 152 10.63 -8.25 13.60
C VAL A 152 10.68 -8.07 12.07
N TYR A 153 9.77 -7.26 11.56
CA TYR A 153 9.71 -6.84 10.17
C TYR A 153 10.52 -5.58 9.92
N GLN A 154 10.40 -4.60 10.84
CA GLN A 154 11.18 -3.36 10.82
C GLN A 154 11.38 -2.85 12.24
N SER A 155 12.58 -2.32 12.55
CA SER A 155 12.89 -1.67 13.82
C SER A 155 13.00 -0.15 13.64
N TYR A 156 12.45 0.58 14.59
CA TYR A 156 12.57 2.03 14.75
C TYR A 156 13.32 2.30 16.06
N ARG A 157 14.46 3.02 15.97
CA ARG A 157 15.37 3.30 17.11
C ARG A 157 15.64 4.79 17.22
#